data_5a4dbf2673d123599494d3e512246304
#
_entry.id   5a4dbf2673d123599494d3e512246304
#
_cell.length_a   1.000
_cell.length_b   1.000
_cell.length_c   1.000
_cell.angle_alpha   90.00
_cell.angle_beta   90.00
_cell.angle_gamma   90.00
#
_symmetry.space_group_name_H-M   'P 1'
#
loop_
_entity.id
_entity.type
_entity.pdbx_description
1 polymer ?
#
loop_
_entity_poly.entity_id
_entity_poly.type
_entity_poly.pdbx_seq_one_letter_code
_entity_poly.pdbx_strand_id
1 'polypeptide(L)'
;MKILIFSDLHLHNHTYGATLVDGVNSRLLDGASAMQQVAEYINDWYIDEVVYCGDLFHTHGKIDAGVLKVAYEGWEKIMQHLNKPSHAYALVGNHDTADKTMKVHALHWLEALGVNVIDMPWHNSFNGLPRNLSFLPYTEDVETIERFFEKATEKVDTVCFMHAGIDGVPMKSGFVPGSAFNTDMIPDKVKQVFSGHYHPHMQVTEKATVVGSALQINWADEGDERGFLVYDTETDVQEFVKIDAPKFVTMDYETLEGRPLETAPVHGNFIRVINYDHTRQDYIREELTGAGARSVEFVVKMEEVDRLQPLSNDELHIPDVIKEYEEQKNITPERRKVGEELRK
;
A
#
# COMPACT_ATOMS: atom_id res chain seq x y z
N MET A 1 11.93 8.85 -23.05
CA MET A 1 12.40 9.06 -21.64
C MET A 1 11.72 8.01 -20.79
N LYS A 2 12.49 7.27 -20.01
CA LYS A 2 11.97 6.23 -19.10
C LYS A 2 11.95 6.74 -17.68
N ILE A 3 10.79 6.63 -17.04
CA ILE A 3 10.54 7.05 -15.66
C ILE A 3 10.24 5.80 -14.83
N LEU A 4 11.03 5.54 -13.79
CA LEU A 4 10.73 4.54 -12.79
C LEU A 4 9.88 5.16 -11.69
N ILE A 5 8.76 4.53 -11.36
CA ILE A 5 7.74 5.07 -10.44
C ILE A 5 7.44 4.01 -9.38
N PHE A 6 7.63 4.33 -8.11
CA PHE A 6 7.29 3.44 -6.99
C PHE A 6 6.68 4.23 -5.83
N SER A 7 6.02 3.53 -4.88
CA SER A 7 5.21 4.20 -3.86
C SER A 7 5.01 3.31 -2.63
N ASP A 8 4.54 3.92 -1.55
CA ASP A 8 3.91 3.25 -0.41
C ASP A 8 4.77 2.12 0.20
N LEU A 9 6.05 2.41 0.47
CA LEU A 9 6.97 1.46 1.11
C LEU A 9 6.61 1.19 2.57
N HIS A 10 6.04 2.20 3.26
CA HIS A 10 5.63 2.11 4.66
C HIS A 10 6.71 1.48 5.56
N LEU A 11 7.95 1.95 5.45
CA LEU A 11 9.07 1.46 6.24
C LEU A 11 8.77 1.58 7.73
N HIS A 12 8.84 0.46 8.44
CA HIS A 12 8.54 0.39 9.86
C HIS A 12 9.06 -0.91 10.48
N ASN A 13 9.25 -0.91 11.81
CA ASN A 13 9.49 -2.12 12.59
C ASN A 13 8.16 -2.88 12.81
N HIS A 14 7.54 -3.36 11.73
CA HIS A 14 6.31 -4.16 11.82
C HIS A 14 6.54 -5.38 12.73
N THR A 15 5.56 -5.69 13.57
CA THR A 15 5.71 -6.76 14.58
C THR A 15 5.24 -8.13 14.09
N TYR A 16 4.25 -8.15 13.20
CA TYR A 16 3.68 -9.42 12.72
C TYR A 16 4.69 -10.22 11.89
N GLY A 17 4.95 -11.46 12.30
CA GLY A 17 5.88 -12.37 11.64
C GLY A 17 7.33 -11.86 11.59
N ALA A 18 7.67 -10.85 12.39
CA ALA A 18 9.01 -10.30 12.46
C ALA A 18 9.92 -11.13 13.35
N THR A 19 11.16 -11.24 12.93
CA THR A 19 12.29 -11.76 13.70
C THR A 19 13.42 -10.73 13.69
N LEU A 20 14.42 -10.89 14.53
CA LEU A 20 15.63 -10.07 14.47
C LEU A 20 16.70 -10.82 13.65
N VAL A 21 17.23 -10.17 12.65
CA VAL A 21 18.38 -10.62 11.86
C VAL A 21 19.50 -9.60 12.07
N ASP A 22 20.56 -10.03 12.70
CA ASP A 22 21.69 -9.16 13.09
C ASP A 22 21.24 -7.90 13.86
N GLY A 23 20.21 -8.05 14.70
CA GLY A 23 19.64 -6.97 15.50
C GLY A 23 18.68 -6.04 14.75
N VAL A 24 18.39 -6.29 13.48
CA VAL A 24 17.45 -5.51 12.66
C VAL A 24 16.15 -6.30 12.48
N ASN A 25 15.02 -5.61 12.52
CA ASN A 25 13.71 -6.19 12.26
C ASN A 25 13.62 -6.75 10.83
N SER A 26 13.26 -8.04 10.67
CA SER A 26 13.22 -8.70 9.36
C SER A 26 12.21 -8.07 8.39
N ARG A 27 11.10 -7.48 8.89
CA ARG A 27 10.13 -6.78 8.06
C ARG A 27 10.68 -5.45 7.52
N LEU A 28 11.55 -4.79 8.30
CA LEU A 28 12.28 -3.61 7.84
C LEU A 28 13.31 -3.99 6.77
N LEU A 29 13.95 -5.16 6.89
CA LEU A 29 14.87 -5.68 5.87
C LEU A 29 14.15 -6.03 4.56
N ASP A 30 12.86 -6.41 4.60
CA ASP A 30 12.06 -6.59 3.39
C ASP A 30 11.94 -5.27 2.61
N GLY A 31 11.71 -4.16 3.32
CA GLY A 31 11.73 -2.82 2.72
C GLY A 31 13.09 -2.44 2.13
N ALA A 32 14.18 -2.75 2.86
CA ALA A 32 15.53 -2.55 2.35
C ALA A 32 15.80 -3.36 1.06
N SER A 33 15.33 -4.62 1.02
CA SER A 33 15.42 -5.48 -0.16
C SER A 33 14.64 -4.93 -1.36
N ALA A 34 13.43 -4.40 -1.12
CA ALA A 34 12.65 -3.77 -2.19
C ALA A 34 13.38 -2.56 -2.79
N MET A 35 13.93 -1.67 -1.95
CA MET A 35 14.72 -0.53 -2.41
C MET A 35 16.00 -0.97 -3.14
N GLN A 36 16.63 -2.05 -2.71
CA GLN A 36 17.78 -2.63 -3.39
C GLN A 36 17.41 -3.11 -4.80
N GLN A 37 16.27 -3.81 -4.97
CA GLN A 37 15.80 -4.28 -6.29
C GLN A 37 15.49 -3.10 -7.22
N VAL A 38 14.91 -2.01 -6.69
CA VAL A 38 14.72 -0.76 -7.45
C VAL A 38 16.06 -0.19 -7.91
N ALA A 39 17.06 -0.11 -7.01
CA ALA A 39 18.40 0.39 -7.35
C ALA A 39 19.12 -0.48 -8.39
N GLU A 40 19.01 -1.80 -8.27
CA GLU A 40 19.57 -2.75 -9.24
C GLU A 40 18.91 -2.60 -10.61
N TYR A 41 17.59 -2.43 -10.64
CA TYR A 41 16.89 -2.18 -11.90
C TYR A 41 17.35 -0.89 -12.58
N ILE A 42 17.56 0.19 -11.83
CA ILE A 42 18.11 1.45 -12.37
C ILE A 42 19.53 1.24 -12.93
N ASN A 43 20.35 0.43 -12.26
CA ASN A 43 21.70 0.11 -12.73
C ASN A 43 21.70 -0.71 -14.02
N ASP A 44 20.79 -1.67 -14.15
CA ASP A 44 20.76 -2.63 -15.27
C ASP A 44 20.03 -2.07 -16.51
N TRP A 45 19.14 -1.11 -16.29
CA TRP A 45 18.32 -0.50 -17.32
C TRP A 45 18.53 1.03 -17.34
N TYR A 46 18.56 1.60 -18.53
CA TYR A 46 18.68 3.04 -18.64
C TYR A 46 17.38 3.72 -18.17
N ILE A 47 17.41 4.31 -16.98
CA ILE A 47 16.32 5.09 -16.39
C ILE A 47 16.73 6.57 -16.35
N ASP A 48 15.88 7.43 -16.90
CA ASP A 48 16.12 8.87 -16.96
C ASP A 48 15.69 9.57 -15.68
N GLU A 49 14.53 9.21 -15.14
CA GLU A 49 13.89 9.84 -13.97
C GLU A 49 13.40 8.79 -12.98
N VAL A 50 13.44 9.12 -11.71
CA VAL A 50 12.85 8.32 -10.62
C VAL A 50 11.82 9.15 -9.89
N VAL A 51 10.60 8.62 -9.74
CA VAL A 51 9.53 9.28 -9.00
C VAL A 51 9.02 8.35 -7.89
N TYR A 52 9.14 8.82 -6.66
CA TYR A 52 8.53 8.20 -5.50
C TYR A 52 7.21 8.91 -5.16
N CYS A 53 6.10 8.17 -5.21
CA CYS A 53 4.77 8.76 -5.07
C CYS A 53 4.24 8.79 -3.61
N GLY A 54 5.11 8.87 -2.60
CA GLY A 54 4.74 9.14 -1.21
C GLY A 54 4.63 7.92 -0.29
N ASP A 55 4.43 8.17 1.00
CA ASP A 55 4.32 7.19 2.08
C ASP A 55 5.56 6.29 2.24
N LEU A 56 6.71 6.93 2.43
CA LEU A 56 7.97 6.24 2.71
C LEU A 56 7.94 5.58 4.09
N PHE A 57 7.37 6.27 5.07
CA PHE A 57 7.27 5.80 6.44
C PHE A 57 5.83 5.37 6.78
N HIS A 58 5.69 4.46 7.74
CA HIS A 58 4.38 3.97 8.17
C HIS A 58 3.77 4.82 9.29
N THR A 59 4.58 5.42 10.13
CA THR A 59 4.13 6.15 11.34
C THR A 59 4.29 7.65 11.18
N HIS A 60 3.23 8.38 11.54
CA HIS A 60 3.27 9.83 11.57
C HIS A 60 4.21 10.35 12.69
N GLY A 61 5.00 11.35 12.39
CA GLY A 61 5.70 12.22 13.35
C GLY A 61 6.88 11.64 14.12
N LYS A 62 6.97 10.31 14.31
CA LYS A 62 8.10 9.68 15.02
C LYS A 62 8.65 8.52 14.21
N ILE A 63 9.90 8.66 13.78
CA ILE A 63 10.60 7.63 13.05
C ILE A 63 11.70 7.05 13.92
N ASP A 64 11.73 5.73 14.04
CA ASP A 64 12.80 5.01 14.69
C ASP A 64 14.13 5.21 13.94
N ALA A 65 15.23 5.36 14.67
CA ALA A 65 16.54 5.60 14.08
C ALA A 65 17.00 4.46 13.12
N GLY A 66 16.65 3.21 13.44
CA GLY A 66 16.92 2.07 12.57
C GLY A 66 16.14 2.13 11.27
N VAL A 67 14.87 2.55 11.33
CA VAL A 67 14.01 2.76 10.15
C VAL A 67 14.57 3.88 9.28
N LEU A 68 14.97 5.01 9.89
CA LEU A 68 15.58 6.13 9.16
C LEU A 68 16.90 5.71 8.49
N LYS A 69 17.73 4.92 9.19
CA LYS A 69 18.98 4.40 8.61
C LYS A 69 18.73 3.57 7.38
N VAL A 70 17.78 2.63 7.44
CA VAL A 70 17.42 1.77 6.28
C VAL A 70 16.89 2.60 5.12
N ALA A 71 16.03 3.58 5.40
CA ALA A 71 15.52 4.50 4.38
C ALA A 71 16.65 5.28 3.70
N TYR A 72 17.60 5.81 4.50
CA TYR A 72 18.76 6.54 4.00
C TYR A 72 19.63 5.67 3.09
N GLU A 73 20.05 4.49 3.58
CA GLU A 73 20.90 3.57 2.84
C GLU A 73 20.23 3.08 1.53
N GLY A 74 18.91 2.86 1.56
CA GLY A 74 18.16 2.50 0.37
C GLY A 74 18.13 3.61 -0.68
N TRP A 75 17.83 4.83 -0.28
CA TRP A 75 17.85 5.98 -1.17
C TRP A 75 19.26 6.33 -1.68
N GLU A 76 20.29 6.22 -0.82
CA GLU A 76 21.67 6.42 -1.24
C GLU A 76 22.06 5.46 -2.40
N LYS A 77 21.65 4.18 -2.32
CA LYS A 77 21.86 3.20 -3.40
C LYS A 77 21.11 3.58 -4.69
N ILE A 78 19.85 3.99 -4.58
CA ILE A 78 19.07 4.46 -5.75
C ILE A 78 19.79 5.62 -6.41
N MET A 79 20.24 6.61 -5.63
CA MET A 79 20.90 7.79 -6.15
C MET A 79 22.29 7.52 -6.74
N GLN A 80 23.02 6.51 -6.25
CA GLN A 80 24.31 6.10 -6.80
C GLN A 80 24.22 5.58 -8.24
N HIS A 81 23.09 5.00 -8.62
CA HIS A 81 22.87 4.43 -9.96
C HIS A 81 22.16 5.41 -10.91
N LEU A 82 21.62 6.49 -10.41
CA LEU A 82 20.99 7.52 -11.24
C LEU A 82 22.04 8.47 -11.81
N ASN A 83 22.09 8.61 -13.14
CA ASN A 83 23.09 9.42 -13.83
C ASN A 83 23.10 10.91 -13.41
N LYS A 84 21.96 11.43 -12.98
CA LYS A 84 21.80 12.82 -12.52
C LYS A 84 20.91 12.83 -11.28
N PRO A 85 21.44 13.14 -10.10
CA PRO A 85 20.64 13.21 -8.87
C PRO A 85 19.42 14.12 -8.94
N SER A 86 19.50 15.24 -9.68
CA SER A 86 18.37 16.17 -9.88
C SER A 86 17.16 15.58 -10.62
N HIS A 87 17.26 14.34 -11.08
CA HIS A 87 16.21 13.61 -11.78
C HIS A 87 15.47 12.60 -10.86
N ALA A 88 15.62 12.75 -9.55
CA ALA A 88 14.85 12.01 -8.56
C ALA A 88 13.86 12.94 -7.84
N TYR A 89 12.63 12.48 -7.68
CA TYR A 89 11.53 13.21 -7.05
C TYR A 89 10.89 12.32 -5.99
N ALA A 90 10.56 12.91 -4.85
CA ALA A 90 9.83 12.23 -3.78
C ALA A 90 8.66 13.10 -3.30
N LEU A 91 7.44 12.64 -3.54
CA LEU A 91 6.24 13.30 -3.06
C LEU A 91 6.07 13.02 -1.57
N VAL A 92 5.58 14.01 -0.84
CA VAL A 92 5.19 13.83 0.56
C VAL A 92 3.80 13.19 0.60
N GLY A 93 3.72 11.98 1.15
CA GLY A 93 2.47 11.29 1.43
C GLY A 93 1.88 11.65 2.80
N ASN A 94 0.68 11.17 3.10
CA ASN A 94 0.02 11.47 4.38
C ASN A 94 0.75 10.84 5.57
N HIS A 95 1.35 9.67 5.42
CA HIS A 95 2.12 9.03 6.48
C HIS A 95 3.48 9.67 6.72
N ASP A 96 4.02 10.40 5.75
CA ASP A 96 5.29 11.12 5.89
C ASP A 96 5.17 12.39 6.73
N THR A 97 3.95 12.86 7.03
CA THR A 97 3.69 14.10 7.74
C THR A 97 3.54 13.89 9.25
N ALA A 98 3.92 14.91 10.02
CA ALA A 98 3.76 14.90 11.47
C ALA A 98 2.30 15.04 11.90
N ASP A 99 1.51 15.78 11.12
CA ASP A 99 0.10 16.06 11.36
C ASP A 99 -0.64 16.43 10.05
N LYS A 100 -1.95 16.62 10.15
CA LYS A 100 -2.81 16.97 9.01
C LYS A 100 -2.50 18.33 8.37
N THR A 101 -1.64 19.16 8.96
CA THR A 101 -1.30 20.47 8.36
C THR A 101 -0.27 20.37 7.23
N MET A 102 0.34 19.21 7.04
CA MET A 102 1.37 18.91 6.03
C MET A 102 2.63 19.79 6.08
N LYS A 103 2.75 20.66 7.09
CA LYS A 103 3.87 21.63 7.18
C LYS A 103 5.17 21.04 7.64
N VAL A 104 5.10 19.92 8.37
CA VAL A 104 6.28 19.21 8.89
C VAL A 104 6.20 17.78 8.41
N HIS A 105 7.19 17.37 7.65
CA HIS A 105 7.28 16.02 7.11
C HIS A 105 8.67 15.41 7.31
N ALA A 106 8.75 14.09 7.18
CA ALA A 106 9.96 13.32 7.49
C ALA A 106 10.95 13.19 6.31
N LEU A 107 10.66 13.76 5.15
CA LEU A 107 11.43 13.54 3.92
C LEU A 107 12.53 14.56 3.65
N HIS A 108 12.66 15.65 4.44
CA HIS A 108 13.65 16.73 4.19
C HIS A 108 15.10 16.24 4.02
N TRP A 109 15.48 15.16 4.69
CA TRP A 109 16.84 14.62 4.57
C TRP A 109 17.18 14.10 3.16
N LEU A 110 16.18 13.76 2.35
CA LEU A 110 16.37 13.34 0.95
C LEU A 110 17.00 14.45 0.10
N GLU A 111 16.77 15.70 0.43
CA GLU A 111 17.38 16.85 -0.27
C GLU A 111 18.91 16.81 -0.16
N ALA A 112 19.46 16.31 0.95
CA ALA A 112 20.89 16.14 1.11
C ALA A 112 21.49 15.07 0.17
N LEU A 113 20.68 14.14 -0.32
CA LEU A 113 21.04 13.18 -1.36
C LEU A 113 20.82 13.72 -2.78
N GLY A 114 20.26 14.93 -2.94
CA GLY A 114 19.97 15.55 -4.22
C GLY A 114 18.57 15.22 -4.79
N VAL A 115 17.70 14.58 -4.00
CA VAL A 115 16.31 14.29 -4.38
C VAL A 115 15.48 15.57 -4.28
N ASN A 116 14.63 15.83 -5.26
CA ASN A 116 13.65 16.90 -5.20
C ASN A 116 12.46 16.43 -4.34
N VAL A 117 12.37 16.96 -3.12
CA VAL A 117 11.25 16.67 -2.21
C VAL A 117 10.09 17.57 -2.56
N ILE A 118 8.93 16.98 -2.81
CA ILE A 118 7.73 17.68 -3.27
C ILE A 118 6.72 17.74 -2.11
N ASP A 119 6.67 18.87 -1.44
CA ASP A 119 5.77 19.15 -0.30
C ASP A 119 4.66 20.16 -0.65
N MET A 120 4.67 20.68 -1.86
CA MET A 120 3.63 21.55 -2.45
C MET A 120 3.44 21.24 -3.94
N PRO A 121 2.30 21.59 -4.56
CA PRO A 121 2.09 21.39 -5.99
C PRO A 121 3.21 22.03 -6.81
N TRP A 122 3.85 21.23 -7.66
CA TRP A 122 4.98 21.69 -8.44
C TRP A 122 4.86 21.26 -9.91
N HIS A 123 5.25 22.14 -10.83
CA HIS A 123 5.19 21.93 -12.27
C HIS A 123 6.57 22.15 -12.87
N ASN A 124 7.21 21.04 -13.29
CA ASN A 124 8.51 21.10 -13.92
C ASN A 124 8.37 21.34 -15.41
N SER A 125 8.92 22.45 -15.89
CA SER A 125 8.91 22.84 -17.29
C SER A 125 10.33 23.08 -17.78
N PHE A 126 11.19 22.06 -17.71
CA PHE A 126 12.51 22.18 -18.31
C PHE A 126 12.41 22.14 -19.83
N ASN A 127 12.92 23.20 -20.47
CA ASN A 127 13.12 23.21 -21.91
C ASN A 127 14.12 22.09 -22.27
N GLY A 128 13.63 21.05 -22.92
CA GLY A 128 14.47 19.93 -23.37
C GLY A 128 14.03 18.56 -22.88
N LEU A 129 13.07 18.45 -21.95
CA LEU A 129 12.43 17.18 -21.66
C LEU A 129 11.35 16.87 -22.71
N PRO A 130 11.19 15.60 -23.12
CA PRO A 130 10.16 15.21 -24.09
C PRO A 130 8.74 15.34 -23.55
N ARG A 131 8.57 15.45 -22.23
CA ARG A 131 7.30 15.63 -21.52
C ARG A 131 7.45 16.63 -20.37
N ASN A 132 6.36 17.30 -20.04
CA ASN A 132 6.26 18.11 -18.84
C ASN A 132 5.84 17.22 -17.68
N LEU A 133 6.48 17.39 -16.52
CA LEU A 133 6.17 16.65 -15.30
C LEU A 133 5.49 17.57 -14.31
N SER A 134 4.42 17.11 -13.69
CA SER A 134 3.70 17.83 -12.65
C SER A 134 3.48 16.93 -11.44
N PHE A 135 3.63 17.48 -10.25
CA PHE A 135 3.68 16.73 -9.01
C PHE A 135 2.72 17.34 -7.99
N LEU A 136 1.90 16.52 -7.35
CA LEU A 136 0.97 16.90 -6.29
C LEU A 136 1.20 16.01 -5.07
N PRO A 137 1.75 16.53 -3.97
CA PRO A 137 1.83 15.80 -2.70
C PRO A 137 0.43 15.55 -2.15
N TYR A 138 0.33 14.81 -1.06
CA TYR A 138 -0.97 14.48 -0.46
C TYR A 138 -1.81 15.72 -0.18
N THR A 139 -3.06 15.64 -0.60
CA THR A 139 -4.11 16.61 -0.27
C THR A 139 -5.50 16.00 -0.42
N GLU A 140 -6.42 16.41 0.45
CA GLU A 140 -7.85 16.12 0.35
C GLU A 140 -8.65 17.38 -0.09
N ASP A 141 -7.94 18.46 -0.46
CA ASP A 141 -8.57 19.70 -0.87
C ASP A 141 -8.85 19.72 -2.38
N VAL A 142 -10.13 19.61 -2.72
CA VAL A 142 -10.61 19.57 -4.12
C VAL A 142 -10.13 20.79 -4.92
N GLU A 143 -10.18 21.99 -4.31
CA GLU A 143 -9.77 23.23 -4.99
C GLU A 143 -8.27 23.24 -5.32
N THR A 144 -7.44 22.63 -4.47
CA THR A 144 -6.01 22.45 -4.73
C THR A 144 -5.79 21.49 -5.89
N ILE A 145 -6.56 20.39 -5.98
CA ILE A 145 -6.48 19.41 -7.08
C ILE A 145 -6.91 20.06 -8.41
N GLU A 146 -8.01 20.81 -8.40
CA GLU A 146 -8.49 21.53 -9.59
C GLU A 146 -7.44 22.52 -10.10
N ARG A 147 -6.90 23.37 -9.23
CA ARG A 147 -5.83 24.32 -9.57
C ARG A 147 -4.55 23.64 -10.06
N PHE A 148 -4.21 22.49 -9.51
CA PHE A 148 -3.08 21.68 -9.98
C PHE A 148 -3.29 21.27 -11.43
N PHE A 149 -4.46 20.73 -11.78
CA PHE A 149 -4.75 20.33 -13.15
C PHE A 149 -4.86 21.53 -14.11
N GLU A 150 -5.43 22.65 -13.69
CA GLU A 150 -5.41 23.88 -14.49
C GLU A 150 -3.99 24.25 -14.91
N LYS A 151 -3.05 24.31 -13.96
CA LYS A 151 -1.64 24.61 -14.24
C LYS A 151 -0.96 23.53 -15.08
N ALA A 152 -1.26 22.26 -14.85
CA ALA A 152 -0.71 21.17 -15.65
C ALA A 152 -1.10 21.28 -17.12
N THR A 153 -2.25 21.93 -17.45
CA THR A 153 -2.71 22.12 -18.83
C THR A 153 -2.10 23.34 -19.54
N GLU A 154 -1.33 24.18 -18.86
CA GLU A 154 -0.58 25.24 -19.52
C GLU A 154 0.42 24.68 -20.55
N LYS A 155 0.79 23.42 -20.37
CA LYS A 155 1.62 22.63 -21.28
C LYS A 155 0.82 21.45 -21.84
N VAL A 156 1.24 20.98 -23.00
CA VAL A 156 0.69 19.77 -23.61
C VAL A 156 1.50 18.54 -23.18
N ASP A 157 0.89 17.37 -23.26
CA ASP A 157 1.55 16.08 -22.98
C ASP A 157 2.16 16.00 -21.56
N THR A 158 1.48 16.57 -20.58
CA THR A 158 1.94 16.55 -19.19
C THR A 158 1.69 15.20 -18.56
N VAL A 159 2.69 14.69 -17.85
CA VAL A 159 2.57 13.52 -16.97
C VAL A 159 2.49 14.01 -15.53
N CYS A 160 1.45 13.56 -14.81
CA CYS A 160 1.18 13.96 -13.44
C CYS A 160 1.49 12.83 -12.48
N PHE A 161 2.13 13.15 -11.36
CA PHE A 161 2.40 12.26 -10.24
C PHE A 161 1.72 12.82 -9.01
N MET A 162 0.97 11.96 -8.29
CA MET A 162 0.18 12.40 -7.15
C MET A 162 0.36 11.41 -5.98
N HIS A 163 0.06 11.90 -4.77
CA HIS A 163 -0.25 11.02 -3.66
C HIS A 163 -1.69 11.30 -3.21
N ALA A 164 -2.65 10.59 -3.80
CA ALA A 164 -4.08 10.81 -3.54
C ALA A 164 -4.88 9.53 -3.79
N GLY A 165 -5.90 9.29 -2.97
CA GLY A 165 -6.91 8.29 -3.28
C GLY A 165 -7.71 8.69 -4.53
N ILE A 166 -8.16 7.73 -5.30
CA ILE A 166 -9.02 7.96 -6.48
C ILE A 166 -10.44 7.55 -6.11
N ASP A 167 -11.39 8.49 -6.22
CA ASP A 167 -12.78 8.24 -5.93
C ASP A 167 -13.37 7.13 -6.83
N GLY A 168 -14.22 6.29 -6.25
CA GLY A 168 -14.83 5.17 -6.97
C GLY A 168 -13.95 3.94 -7.13
N VAL A 169 -12.69 3.94 -6.69
CA VAL A 169 -11.82 2.75 -6.71
C VAL A 169 -12.13 1.85 -5.50
N PRO A 170 -12.60 0.60 -5.73
CA PRO A 170 -12.92 -0.30 -4.64
C PRO A 170 -11.66 -0.85 -3.98
N MET A 171 -11.66 -0.90 -2.65
CA MET A 171 -10.73 -1.71 -1.89
C MET A 171 -11.05 -3.20 -2.08
N LYS A 172 -10.09 -4.07 -1.80
CA LYS A 172 -10.26 -5.53 -1.91
C LYS A 172 -11.43 -6.07 -1.07
N SER A 173 -11.77 -5.41 0.03
CA SER A 173 -12.94 -5.71 0.85
C SER A 173 -14.28 -5.40 0.18
N GLY A 174 -14.28 -4.76 -1.00
CA GLY A 174 -15.46 -4.23 -1.67
C GLY A 174 -15.88 -2.84 -1.15
N PHE A 175 -15.24 -2.32 -0.11
CA PHE A 175 -15.46 -0.96 0.36
C PHE A 175 -14.90 0.05 -0.65
N VAL A 176 -15.70 1.05 -0.99
CA VAL A 176 -15.28 2.17 -1.86
C VAL A 176 -15.09 3.40 -0.98
N PRO A 177 -13.86 3.81 -0.67
CA PRO A 177 -13.63 5.04 0.06
C PRO A 177 -13.96 6.26 -0.81
N GLY A 178 -14.58 7.27 -0.20
CA GLY A 178 -14.69 8.58 -0.85
C GLY A 178 -13.31 9.25 -0.90
N SER A 179 -13.01 9.90 -2.00
CA SER A 179 -11.76 10.64 -2.19
C SER A 179 -12.02 11.99 -2.85
N ALA A 180 -11.13 12.93 -2.59
CA ALA A 180 -11.19 14.27 -3.20
C ALA A 180 -10.85 14.28 -4.70
N PHE A 181 -10.05 13.30 -5.15
CA PHE A 181 -9.65 13.18 -6.54
C PHE A 181 -10.56 12.21 -7.29
N ASN A 182 -11.17 12.68 -8.37
CA ASN A 182 -11.97 11.88 -9.31
C ASN A 182 -11.29 11.93 -10.70
N THR A 183 -11.30 10.82 -11.44
CA THR A 183 -10.67 10.74 -12.76
C THR A 183 -11.30 11.69 -13.80
N ASP A 184 -12.56 12.11 -13.61
CA ASP A 184 -13.21 13.12 -14.47
C ASP A 184 -12.57 14.51 -14.35
N MET A 185 -11.79 14.76 -13.29
CA MET A 185 -11.02 16.01 -13.13
C MET A 185 -9.77 16.06 -14.03
N ILE A 186 -9.38 14.95 -14.67
CA ILE A 186 -8.19 14.86 -15.51
C ILE A 186 -8.46 15.53 -16.86
N PRO A 187 -7.81 16.67 -17.18
CA PRO A 187 -8.04 17.36 -18.45
C PRO A 187 -7.48 16.57 -19.64
N ASP A 188 -8.03 16.83 -20.83
CA ASP A 188 -7.60 16.18 -22.07
C ASP A 188 -6.12 16.34 -22.40
N LYS A 189 -5.54 17.49 -22.04
CA LYS A 189 -4.11 17.79 -22.27
C LYS A 189 -3.16 17.03 -21.35
N VAL A 190 -3.65 16.48 -20.24
CA VAL A 190 -2.86 15.59 -19.37
C VAL A 190 -2.79 14.21 -20.03
N LYS A 191 -1.59 13.70 -20.14
CA LYS A 191 -1.32 12.45 -20.84
C LYS A 191 -1.51 11.23 -19.94
N GLN A 192 -0.91 11.27 -18.74
CA GLN A 192 -0.98 10.21 -17.74
C GLN A 192 -0.98 10.81 -16.33
N VAL A 193 -1.65 10.12 -15.42
CA VAL A 193 -1.64 10.39 -13.98
C VAL A 193 -1.25 9.11 -13.25
N PHE A 194 -0.20 9.17 -12.45
CA PHE A 194 0.24 8.10 -11.55
C PHE A 194 0.00 8.52 -10.11
N SER A 195 -0.76 7.74 -9.35
CA SER A 195 -1.07 8.07 -7.96
C SER A 195 -0.63 6.96 -7.01
N GLY A 196 0.05 7.33 -5.92
CA GLY A 196 0.23 6.50 -4.73
C GLY A 196 -1.02 6.50 -3.84
N HIS A 197 -0.85 6.18 -2.56
CA HIS A 197 -1.86 6.14 -1.50
C HIS A 197 -2.67 4.83 -1.43
N TYR A 198 -3.12 4.28 -2.53
CA TYR A 198 -3.76 2.96 -2.53
C TYR A 198 -2.72 1.87 -2.84
N HIS A 199 -2.74 0.80 -2.03
CA HIS A 199 -1.72 -0.25 -2.12
C HIS A 199 -1.88 -1.21 -3.32
N PRO A 200 -3.08 -1.58 -3.79
CA PRO A 200 -3.21 -2.41 -4.99
C PRO A 200 -2.78 -1.65 -6.25
N HIS A 201 -1.87 -2.24 -7.05
CA HIS A 201 -1.59 -1.72 -8.38
C HIS A 201 -2.83 -1.87 -9.28
N MET A 202 -3.25 -0.80 -9.95
CA MET A 202 -4.45 -0.81 -10.78
C MET A 202 -4.42 0.28 -11.85
N GLN A 203 -4.68 -0.09 -13.08
CA GLN A 203 -5.04 0.87 -14.12
C GLN A 203 -6.54 1.20 -13.98
N VAL A 204 -6.86 2.40 -13.53
CA VAL A 204 -8.24 2.84 -13.26
C VAL A 204 -8.95 3.30 -14.54
N THR A 205 -8.25 4.08 -15.35
CA THR A 205 -8.69 4.53 -16.69
C THR A 205 -7.51 4.47 -17.65
N GLU A 206 -7.72 4.81 -18.91
CA GLU A 206 -6.61 4.92 -19.88
C GLU A 206 -5.55 5.94 -19.47
N LYS A 207 -5.93 6.96 -18.66
CA LYS A 207 -5.06 8.05 -18.22
C LYS A 207 -4.64 7.98 -16.76
N ALA A 208 -5.27 7.14 -15.95
CA ALA A 208 -5.04 7.12 -14.50
C ALA A 208 -4.63 5.72 -14.02
N THR A 209 -3.52 5.64 -13.33
CA THR A 209 -2.96 4.42 -12.75
C THR A 209 -2.62 4.63 -11.29
N VAL A 210 -3.13 3.74 -10.43
CA VAL A 210 -2.64 3.58 -9.05
C VAL A 210 -1.32 2.81 -9.12
N VAL A 211 -0.24 3.39 -8.60
CA VAL A 211 1.09 2.79 -8.61
C VAL A 211 1.11 1.52 -7.77
N GLY A 212 0.50 1.58 -6.61
CA GLY A 212 0.48 0.50 -5.64
C GLY A 212 1.73 0.47 -4.75
N SER A 213 1.62 -0.24 -3.62
CA SER A 213 2.75 -0.40 -2.71
C SER A 213 3.79 -1.39 -3.25
N ALA A 214 5.05 -1.13 -2.94
CA ALA A 214 6.15 -2.00 -3.36
C ALA A 214 6.15 -3.36 -2.63
N LEU A 215 5.48 -3.47 -1.47
CA LEU A 215 5.43 -4.65 -0.62
C LEU A 215 4.01 -4.94 -0.15
N GLN A 216 3.73 -6.20 0.20
CA GLN A 216 2.57 -6.55 1.01
C GLN A 216 2.85 -6.20 2.49
N ILE A 217 1.99 -5.38 3.08
CA ILE A 217 2.17 -4.86 4.45
C ILE A 217 1.40 -5.71 5.46
N ASN A 218 0.22 -6.17 5.09
CA ASN A 218 -0.66 -6.96 5.93
C ASN A 218 -1.57 -7.90 5.12
N TRP A 219 -2.45 -8.65 5.80
CA TRP A 219 -3.35 -9.62 5.18
C TRP A 219 -4.36 -9.05 4.18
N ALA A 220 -4.65 -7.76 4.23
CA ALA A 220 -5.51 -7.14 3.21
C ALA A 220 -4.84 -7.10 1.83
N ASP A 221 -3.52 -7.19 1.80
CA ASP A 221 -2.70 -7.18 0.58
C ASP A 221 -2.51 -8.58 -0.04
N GLU A 222 -3.01 -9.63 0.61
CA GLU A 222 -2.87 -11.02 0.14
C GLU A 222 -3.37 -11.17 -1.31
N GLY A 223 -2.58 -11.85 -2.14
CA GLY A 223 -2.89 -12.14 -3.53
C GLY A 223 -2.64 -10.99 -4.50
N ASP A 224 -2.27 -9.79 -4.02
CA ASP A 224 -1.90 -8.68 -4.88
C ASP A 224 -0.41 -8.77 -5.25
N GLU A 225 -0.11 -8.57 -6.51
CA GLU A 225 1.28 -8.42 -6.95
C GLU A 225 1.81 -7.06 -6.54
N ARG A 226 3.07 -7.03 -6.10
CA ARG A 226 3.75 -5.82 -5.60
C ARG A 226 4.98 -5.52 -6.44
N GLY A 227 5.27 -4.23 -6.62
CA GLY A 227 6.36 -3.84 -7.49
C GLY A 227 6.43 -2.34 -7.75
N PHE A 228 6.95 -2.00 -8.90
CA PHE A 228 7.07 -0.63 -9.38
C PHE A 228 6.72 -0.55 -10.87
N LEU A 229 6.54 0.65 -11.36
CA LEU A 229 6.24 0.91 -12.77
C LEU A 229 7.46 1.48 -13.49
N VAL A 230 7.59 1.15 -14.76
CA VAL A 230 8.45 1.86 -15.69
C VAL A 230 7.59 2.42 -16.82
N TYR A 231 7.55 3.74 -16.94
CA TYR A 231 6.79 4.43 -17.97
C TYR A 231 7.72 5.02 -19.03
N ASP A 232 7.49 4.67 -20.28
CA ASP A 232 8.22 5.24 -21.40
C ASP A 232 7.39 6.37 -22.04
N THR A 233 7.87 7.60 -21.91
CA THR A 233 7.16 8.78 -22.42
C THR A 233 7.14 8.90 -23.95
N GLU A 234 7.95 8.15 -24.68
CA GLU A 234 7.98 8.17 -26.15
C GLU A 234 6.89 7.25 -26.74
N THR A 235 6.68 6.11 -26.10
CA THR A 235 5.73 5.09 -26.57
C THR A 235 4.41 5.13 -25.80
N ASP A 236 4.34 5.86 -24.69
CA ASP A 236 3.23 5.87 -23.72
C ASP A 236 2.94 4.48 -23.10
N VAL A 237 3.91 3.58 -23.09
CA VAL A 237 3.81 2.25 -22.52
C VAL A 237 4.24 2.28 -21.06
N GLN A 238 3.43 1.67 -20.20
CA GLN A 238 3.78 1.38 -18.81
C GLN A 238 4.00 -0.12 -18.63
N GLU A 239 5.07 -0.48 -17.92
CA GLU A 239 5.42 -1.84 -17.55
C GLU A 239 5.41 -1.97 -16.03
N PHE A 240 4.71 -2.99 -15.50
CA PHE A 240 4.76 -3.31 -14.08
C PHE A 240 5.87 -4.34 -13.83
N VAL A 241 6.85 -3.96 -13.02
CA VAL A 241 7.98 -4.80 -12.64
C VAL A 241 7.75 -5.31 -11.22
N LYS A 242 7.67 -6.63 -11.07
CA LYS A 242 7.43 -7.27 -9.76
C LYS A 242 8.67 -7.21 -8.88
N ILE A 243 8.46 -6.92 -7.61
CA ILE A 243 9.48 -7.08 -6.56
C ILE A 243 9.36 -8.47 -5.95
N ASP A 244 10.48 -9.15 -5.79
CA ASP A 244 10.58 -10.41 -5.05
C ASP A 244 10.64 -10.10 -3.55
N ALA A 245 9.53 -10.37 -2.87
CA ALA A 245 9.36 -10.09 -1.46
C ALA A 245 8.41 -11.10 -0.80
N PRO A 246 8.48 -11.25 0.53
CA PRO A 246 7.57 -12.11 1.28
C PRO A 246 6.10 -11.73 1.06
N LYS A 247 5.26 -12.74 0.88
CA LYS A 247 3.83 -12.61 0.64
C LYS A 247 3.01 -13.14 1.81
N PHE A 248 1.81 -12.61 1.95
CA PHE A 248 0.77 -13.17 2.80
C PHE A 248 0.00 -14.21 1.98
N VAL A 249 -0.11 -15.43 2.52
CA VAL A 249 -0.69 -16.58 1.81
C VAL A 249 -1.63 -17.36 2.71
N THR A 250 -2.91 -17.39 2.36
CA THR A 250 -3.90 -18.25 3.03
C THR A 250 -3.92 -19.63 2.38
N MET A 251 -3.74 -20.66 3.17
CA MET A 251 -3.69 -22.06 2.74
C MET A 251 -4.84 -22.84 3.35
N ASP A 252 -5.61 -23.52 2.51
CA ASP A 252 -6.57 -24.52 2.93
C ASP A 252 -5.84 -25.85 3.14
N TYR A 253 -5.67 -26.26 4.41
CA TYR A 253 -4.84 -27.42 4.74
C TYR A 253 -5.45 -28.74 4.27
N GLU A 254 -6.79 -28.84 4.24
CA GLU A 254 -7.45 -30.06 3.73
C GLU A 254 -7.11 -30.30 2.25
N THR A 255 -6.95 -29.22 1.46
CA THR A 255 -6.61 -29.36 0.04
C THR A 255 -5.13 -29.68 -0.19
N LEU A 256 -4.29 -29.50 0.82
CA LEU A 256 -2.85 -29.79 0.79
C LEU A 256 -2.52 -31.19 1.30
N GLU A 257 -3.44 -31.87 1.97
CA GLU A 257 -3.19 -33.19 2.56
C GLU A 257 -2.74 -34.17 1.48
N GLY A 258 -1.51 -34.68 1.63
CA GLY A 258 -0.88 -35.60 0.67
C GLY A 258 -0.16 -34.92 -0.51
N ARG A 259 -0.07 -33.58 -0.57
CA ARG A 259 0.78 -32.87 -1.54
C ARG A 259 2.10 -32.46 -0.89
N PRO A 260 3.23 -32.55 -1.62
CA PRO A 260 4.50 -32.06 -1.09
C PRO A 260 4.43 -30.55 -0.83
N LEU A 261 4.76 -30.11 0.38
CA LEU A 261 4.84 -28.67 0.73
C LEU A 261 5.86 -27.92 -0.11
N GLU A 262 6.82 -28.60 -0.71
CA GLU A 262 7.81 -28.06 -1.64
C GLU A 262 7.17 -27.36 -2.87
N THR A 263 5.93 -27.74 -3.21
CA THR A 263 5.18 -27.14 -4.34
C THR A 263 4.28 -25.98 -3.90
N ALA A 264 4.14 -25.77 -2.60
CA ALA A 264 3.32 -24.72 -2.03
C ALA A 264 4.17 -23.44 -1.78
N PRO A 265 3.59 -22.24 -1.88
CA PRO A 265 4.30 -20.98 -1.66
C PRO A 265 4.54 -20.72 -0.18
N VAL A 266 5.27 -21.64 0.51
CA VAL A 266 5.52 -21.58 1.96
C VAL A 266 6.79 -20.84 2.28
N HIS A 267 7.89 -21.18 1.58
CA HIS A 267 9.22 -20.67 1.89
C HIS A 267 9.27 -19.13 1.78
N GLY A 268 9.74 -18.49 2.86
CA GLY A 268 9.90 -17.03 2.92
C GLY A 268 8.60 -16.24 3.13
N ASN A 269 7.43 -16.89 3.17
CA ASN A 269 6.13 -16.24 3.23
C ASN A 269 5.47 -16.32 4.62
N PHE A 270 4.45 -15.45 4.84
CA PHE A 270 3.59 -15.45 6.03
C PHE A 270 2.38 -16.30 5.73
N ILE A 271 2.19 -17.38 6.50
CA ILE A 271 1.19 -18.40 6.21
C ILE A 271 0.00 -18.29 7.17
N ARG A 272 -1.19 -18.25 6.61
CA ARG A 272 -2.46 -18.40 7.33
C ARG A 272 -3.08 -19.75 6.95
N VAL A 273 -3.40 -20.55 7.95
CA VAL A 273 -3.99 -21.90 7.77
C VAL A 273 -5.47 -21.86 8.10
N ILE A 274 -6.29 -22.34 7.18
CA ILE A 274 -7.73 -22.54 7.34
C ILE A 274 -8.08 -24.02 7.10
N ASN A 275 -9.27 -24.46 7.51
CA ASN A 275 -9.79 -25.83 7.30
C ASN A 275 -8.77 -26.91 7.71
N TYR A 276 -8.40 -26.92 8.99
CA TYR A 276 -7.42 -27.84 9.55
C TYR A 276 -7.99 -28.58 10.76
N ASP A 277 -7.45 -29.76 11.03
CA ASP A 277 -7.74 -30.51 12.27
C ASP A 277 -7.03 -29.80 13.46
N HIS A 278 -7.81 -29.28 14.40
CA HIS A 278 -7.30 -28.55 15.56
C HIS A 278 -6.38 -29.43 16.44
N THR A 279 -6.54 -30.74 16.44
CA THR A 279 -5.67 -31.67 17.21
C THR A 279 -4.28 -31.78 16.61
N ARG A 280 -4.09 -31.36 15.32
CA ARG A 280 -2.83 -31.40 14.59
C ARG A 280 -2.16 -30.04 14.47
N GLN A 281 -2.67 -29.01 15.12
CA GLN A 281 -2.20 -27.62 14.95
C GLN A 281 -0.68 -27.48 15.17
N ASP A 282 -0.14 -28.09 16.21
CA ASP A 282 1.30 -28.00 16.52
C ASP A 282 2.13 -28.73 15.45
N TYR A 283 1.69 -29.89 15.01
CA TYR A 283 2.33 -30.63 13.92
C TYR A 283 2.36 -29.80 12.62
N ILE A 284 1.23 -29.21 12.23
CA ILE A 284 1.12 -28.37 11.03
C ILE A 284 2.05 -27.15 11.13
N ARG A 285 2.14 -26.54 12.31
CA ARG A 285 3.04 -25.42 12.57
C ARG A 285 4.50 -25.81 12.39
N GLU A 286 4.91 -26.95 12.96
CA GLU A 286 6.28 -27.45 12.83
C GLU A 286 6.62 -27.77 11.37
N GLU A 287 5.72 -28.41 10.65
CA GLU A 287 5.87 -28.76 9.24
C GLU A 287 6.05 -27.50 8.36
N LEU A 288 5.16 -26.51 8.49
CA LEU A 288 5.23 -25.27 7.71
C LEU A 288 6.45 -24.41 8.08
N THR A 289 6.79 -24.35 9.37
CA THR A 289 8.00 -23.65 9.82
C THR A 289 9.27 -24.35 9.30
N GLY A 290 9.29 -25.70 9.33
CA GLY A 290 10.37 -26.51 8.74
C GLY A 290 10.51 -26.32 7.23
N ALA A 291 9.41 -26.04 6.53
CA ALA A 291 9.38 -25.69 5.10
C ALA A 291 9.77 -24.22 4.83
N GLY A 292 10.11 -23.45 5.88
CA GLY A 292 10.63 -22.09 5.76
C GLY A 292 9.57 -20.98 5.82
N ALA A 293 8.36 -21.26 6.36
CA ALA A 293 7.39 -20.20 6.64
C ALA A 293 7.98 -19.17 7.62
N ARG A 294 7.78 -17.89 7.37
CA ARG A 294 8.21 -16.79 8.28
C ARG A 294 7.31 -16.69 9.52
N SER A 295 6.04 -16.97 9.34
CA SER A 295 5.08 -17.12 10.43
C SER A 295 3.96 -18.05 10.02
N VAL A 296 3.32 -18.70 11.00
CA VAL A 296 2.16 -19.55 10.79
C VAL A 296 1.06 -19.13 11.77
N GLU A 297 -0.05 -18.64 11.24
CA GLU A 297 -1.26 -18.38 12.03
C GLU A 297 -2.39 -19.31 11.62
N PHE A 298 -3.29 -19.57 12.56
CA PHE A 298 -4.44 -20.44 12.36
C PHE A 298 -5.72 -19.64 12.53
N VAL A 299 -6.59 -19.70 11.53
CA VAL A 299 -7.89 -19.04 11.57
C VAL A 299 -8.98 -20.07 11.48
N VAL A 300 -9.82 -20.12 12.50
CA VAL A 300 -11.05 -20.89 12.47
C VAL A 300 -12.01 -20.17 11.55
N LYS A 301 -12.40 -20.82 10.46
CA LYS A 301 -13.48 -20.31 9.61
C LYS A 301 -14.74 -20.32 10.47
N MET A 302 -15.12 -19.17 11.00
CA MET A 302 -16.48 -19.06 11.55
C MET A 302 -17.42 -19.28 10.38
N GLU A 303 -18.28 -20.30 10.46
CA GLU A 303 -19.41 -20.41 9.54
C GLU A 303 -20.07 -19.04 9.50
N GLU A 304 -20.32 -18.51 8.31
CA GLU A 304 -21.10 -17.29 8.17
C GLU A 304 -22.43 -17.57 8.86
N VAL A 305 -22.54 -17.09 10.09
CA VAL A 305 -23.85 -16.98 10.73
C VAL A 305 -24.60 -16.02 9.82
N ASP A 306 -25.66 -16.54 9.21
CA ASP A 306 -26.57 -15.80 8.36
C ASP A 306 -26.81 -14.42 9.03
N ARG A 307 -26.10 -13.39 8.53
CA ARG A 307 -26.28 -12.04 9.05
C ARG A 307 -27.68 -11.69 8.64
N LEU A 308 -28.53 -11.45 9.60
CA LEU A 308 -29.87 -10.92 9.43
C LEU A 308 -29.85 -9.99 8.22
N GLN A 309 -30.66 -10.28 7.20
CA GLN A 309 -30.77 -9.40 6.04
C GLN A 309 -31.00 -7.98 6.56
N PRO A 310 -30.30 -6.96 6.05
CA PRO A 310 -30.52 -5.61 6.54
C PRO A 310 -32.00 -5.27 6.32
N LEU A 311 -32.73 -5.20 7.43
CA LEU A 311 -34.08 -4.64 7.43
C LEU A 311 -33.99 -3.21 6.87
N SER A 312 -34.88 -2.86 5.98
CA SER A 312 -34.97 -1.48 5.45
C SER A 312 -35.00 -0.50 6.61
N ASN A 313 -34.27 0.60 6.51
CA ASN A 313 -34.11 1.61 7.58
C ASN A 313 -35.44 2.15 8.14
N ASP A 314 -36.56 1.92 7.47
CA ASP A 314 -37.89 2.41 7.86
C ASP A 314 -38.66 1.50 8.86
N GLU A 315 -38.13 0.28 9.16
CA GLU A 315 -38.83 -0.70 10.00
C GLU A 315 -38.00 -1.20 11.20
N LEU A 316 -36.85 -0.60 11.51
CA LEU A 316 -36.01 -1.01 12.64
C LEU A 316 -36.58 -0.52 13.98
N HIS A 317 -37.48 -1.31 14.55
CA HIS A 317 -37.87 -1.12 15.97
C HIS A 317 -36.79 -1.82 16.84
N ILE A 318 -35.83 -1.04 17.36
CA ILE A 318 -34.67 -1.54 18.14
C ILE A 318 -35.03 -2.59 19.19
N PRO A 319 -36.16 -2.50 19.96
CA PRO A 319 -36.60 -3.53 20.89
C PRO A 319 -36.84 -4.90 20.27
N ASP A 320 -37.39 -4.95 19.07
CA ASP A 320 -37.66 -6.23 18.37
C ASP A 320 -36.39 -6.90 17.89
N VAL A 321 -35.45 -6.13 17.36
CA VAL A 321 -34.12 -6.61 16.95
C VAL A 321 -33.35 -7.19 18.15
N ILE A 322 -33.44 -6.53 19.30
CA ILE A 322 -32.80 -7.01 20.54
C ILE A 322 -33.46 -8.31 21.02
N LYS A 323 -34.74 -8.40 20.96
CA LYS A 323 -35.50 -9.60 21.39
C LYS A 323 -35.14 -10.80 20.49
N GLU A 324 -35.08 -10.62 19.18
CA GLU A 324 -34.71 -11.64 18.23
C GLU A 324 -33.26 -12.10 18.44
N TYR A 325 -32.33 -11.17 18.68
CA TYR A 325 -30.95 -11.50 19.03
C TYR A 325 -30.82 -12.30 20.33
N GLU A 326 -31.60 -11.92 21.36
CA GLU A 326 -31.65 -12.62 22.65
C GLU A 326 -32.19 -14.06 22.51
N GLU A 327 -33.18 -14.25 21.64
CA GLU A 327 -33.74 -15.58 21.34
C GLU A 327 -32.76 -16.44 20.57
N GLN A 328 -32.09 -15.91 19.52
CA GLN A 328 -31.09 -16.64 18.74
C GLN A 328 -29.85 -17.02 19.56
N LYS A 329 -29.43 -16.21 20.50
CA LYS A 329 -28.26 -16.43 21.35
C LYS A 329 -28.57 -17.21 22.64
N ASN A 330 -29.81 -17.64 22.86
CA ASN A 330 -30.26 -18.31 24.09
C ASN A 330 -29.83 -17.55 25.36
N ILE A 331 -29.99 -16.22 25.38
CA ILE A 331 -29.55 -15.38 26.48
C ILE A 331 -30.43 -15.65 27.72
N THR A 332 -29.78 -16.03 28.84
CA THR A 332 -30.52 -16.34 30.08
C THR A 332 -31.22 -15.10 30.65
N PRO A 333 -32.36 -15.28 31.40
CA PRO A 333 -33.06 -14.18 32.01
C PRO A 333 -32.23 -13.25 32.91
N GLU A 334 -31.19 -13.83 33.57
CA GLU A 334 -30.26 -13.06 34.40
C GLU A 334 -29.40 -12.13 33.56
N ARG A 335 -28.89 -12.59 32.40
CA ARG A 335 -28.12 -11.75 31.48
C ARG A 335 -28.97 -10.66 30.82
N ARG A 336 -30.26 -10.93 30.54
CA ARG A 336 -31.24 -9.91 30.08
C ARG A 336 -31.34 -8.77 31.07
N LYS A 337 -31.53 -9.10 32.37
CA LYS A 337 -31.69 -8.11 33.43
C LYS A 337 -30.45 -7.17 33.55
N VAL A 338 -29.26 -7.71 33.42
CA VAL A 338 -28.04 -6.89 33.42
C VAL A 338 -27.98 -5.96 32.21
N GLY A 339 -28.40 -6.42 31.04
CA GLY A 339 -28.48 -5.59 29.84
C GLY A 339 -29.49 -4.46 29.94
N GLU A 340 -30.63 -4.65 30.62
CA GLU A 340 -31.66 -3.64 30.88
C GLU A 340 -31.19 -2.60 31.91
N GLU A 341 -30.42 -3.01 32.92
CA GLU A 341 -29.83 -2.11 33.92
C GLU A 341 -28.75 -1.20 33.35
N LEU A 342 -27.97 -1.68 32.37
CA LEU A 342 -26.94 -0.90 31.69
C LEU A 342 -27.49 0.11 30.65
N ARG A 343 -28.79 0.04 30.33
CA ARG A 343 -29.48 0.97 29.40
C ARG A 343 -30.17 2.12 30.08
N LYS A 344 -30.22 2.14 31.43
CA LYS A 344 -30.75 3.25 32.24
C LYS A 344 -29.62 4.21 32.62
#